data_3de5863bde0b49e9a291ea243c21b792
#
_entry.id   3de5863bde0b49e9a291ea243c21b792
#
_cell.length_a   1.000
_cell.length_b   1.000
_cell.length_c   1.000
_cell.angle_alpha   90.00
_cell.angle_beta   90.00
_cell.angle_gamma   90.00
#
_symmetry.space_group_name_H-M   'P 1'
#
loop_
_entity.id
_entity.type
_entity.pdbx_description
1 polymer ?
#
loop_
_entity_poly.entity_id
_entity_poly.type
_entity_poly.pdbx_seq_one_letter_code
_entity_poly.pdbx_strand_id
1 'polypeptide(L)'
;MGNMLKTTLLLATLTGLLVMVGNHFGGSLGMIIAFSFAMVMNFGTYWYSDKIILRMYRAQEVTASEHPQLYDTVKKLATLADMPMPKVYIMHTSMPNAFATGRNPKHAAIAATTGILDLLTTEELEGVLAHEMAHVKNRDTLISAIAATIAGAISMIANWVQWAAIFGGFGGRDDEGGNSILGFLALAIVAPLAATIIQLAISRSREFAADEEGARICKKPWALANALEKLEYGSALYRPRRGDVQASNSTAHMFIINPLKGGSFSNLFRTHPATEERIARLRAM
;
A
#
# COMPACT_ATOMS: atom_id res chain seq x y z
N MET A 1 -11.56 -12.38 12.03
CA MET A 1 -10.70 -13.24 11.19
C MET A 1 -9.28 -12.68 11.27
N GLY A 2 -8.31 -13.45 11.73
CA GLY A 2 -6.94 -12.97 11.94
C GLY A 2 -6.25 -12.57 10.63
N ASN A 3 -5.29 -11.62 10.69
CA ASN A 3 -4.57 -11.14 9.50
C ASN A 3 -3.85 -12.26 8.73
N MET A 4 -3.34 -13.27 9.44
CA MET A 4 -2.72 -14.45 8.80
C MET A 4 -3.72 -15.23 7.94
N LEU A 5 -4.95 -15.43 8.40
CA LEU A 5 -5.99 -16.11 7.60
C LEU A 5 -6.35 -15.31 6.35
N LYS A 6 -6.48 -13.97 6.46
CA LYS A 6 -6.71 -13.10 5.30
C LYS A 6 -5.58 -13.17 4.29
N THR A 7 -4.33 -13.14 4.77
CA THR A 7 -3.13 -13.30 3.91
C THR A 7 -3.16 -14.64 3.18
N THR A 8 -3.42 -15.74 3.89
CA THR A 8 -3.52 -17.08 3.28
C THR A 8 -4.62 -17.14 2.24
N LEU A 9 -5.81 -16.58 2.53
CA LEU A 9 -6.91 -16.54 1.57
C LEU A 9 -6.56 -15.74 0.32
N LEU A 10 -5.92 -14.59 0.46
CA LEU A 10 -5.47 -13.77 -0.69
C LEU A 10 -4.50 -14.54 -1.59
N LEU A 11 -3.48 -15.16 -1.01
CA LEU A 11 -2.48 -15.93 -1.75
C LEU A 11 -3.10 -17.19 -2.40
N ALA A 12 -4.00 -17.88 -1.70
CA ALA A 12 -4.72 -19.03 -2.23
C ALA A 12 -5.65 -18.66 -3.39
N THR A 13 -6.39 -17.55 -3.26
CA THR A 13 -7.26 -17.03 -4.33
C THR A 13 -6.45 -16.67 -5.58
N LEU A 14 -5.33 -15.97 -5.42
CA LEU A 14 -4.44 -15.67 -6.54
C LEU A 14 -3.93 -16.95 -7.21
N THR A 15 -3.48 -17.92 -6.42
CA THR A 15 -3.02 -19.21 -6.94
C THR A 15 -4.12 -19.88 -7.74
N GLY A 16 -5.33 -19.98 -7.18
CA GLY A 16 -6.50 -20.59 -7.85
C GLY A 16 -6.82 -19.92 -9.18
N LEU A 17 -6.82 -18.58 -9.23
CA LEU A 17 -7.05 -17.82 -10.45
C LEU A 17 -5.99 -18.10 -11.52
N LEU A 18 -4.70 -18.06 -11.14
CA LEU A 18 -3.61 -18.33 -12.08
C LEU A 18 -3.67 -19.76 -12.62
N VAL A 19 -3.98 -20.74 -11.77
CA VAL A 19 -4.13 -22.14 -12.16
C VAL A 19 -5.31 -22.34 -13.11
N MET A 20 -6.47 -21.71 -12.85
CA MET A 20 -7.62 -21.75 -13.76
C MET A 20 -7.29 -21.16 -15.13
N VAL A 21 -6.60 -20.00 -15.15
CA VAL A 21 -6.16 -19.37 -16.40
C VAL A 21 -5.18 -20.27 -17.14
N GLY A 22 -4.17 -20.81 -16.43
CA GLY A 22 -3.19 -21.71 -17.00
C GLY A 22 -3.81 -22.98 -17.60
N ASN A 23 -4.80 -23.57 -16.90
CA ASN A 23 -5.52 -24.73 -17.41
C ASN A 23 -6.35 -24.38 -18.66
N HIS A 24 -7.00 -23.21 -18.67
CA HIS A 24 -7.83 -22.77 -19.81
C HIS A 24 -6.99 -22.60 -21.10
N PHE A 25 -5.80 -22.01 -21.02
CA PHE A 25 -4.96 -21.73 -22.19
C PHE A 25 -3.97 -22.85 -22.56
N GLY A 26 -3.55 -23.68 -21.61
CA GLY A 26 -2.50 -24.67 -21.83
C GLY A 26 -2.81 -26.06 -21.28
N GLY A 27 -4.06 -26.34 -20.91
CA GLY A 27 -4.45 -27.63 -20.36
C GLY A 27 -3.65 -28.00 -19.10
N SER A 28 -3.36 -29.29 -18.92
CA SER A 28 -2.63 -29.76 -17.74
C SER A 28 -1.19 -29.20 -17.63
N LEU A 29 -0.50 -28.99 -18.74
CA LEU A 29 0.83 -28.38 -18.73
C LEU A 29 0.75 -26.90 -18.32
N GLY A 30 -0.20 -26.15 -18.88
CA GLY A 30 -0.44 -24.75 -18.50
C GLY A 30 -0.80 -24.60 -17.02
N MET A 31 -1.58 -25.53 -16.47
CA MET A 31 -1.92 -25.60 -15.06
C MET A 31 -0.66 -25.77 -14.19
N ILE A 32 0.23 -26.69 -14.53
CA ILE A 32 1.48 -26.94 -13.78
C ILE A 32 2.38 -25.72 -13.82
N ILE A 33 2.55 -25.11 -15.00
CA ILE A 33 3.37 -23.88 -15.16
C ILE A 33 2.80 -22.75 -14.31
N ALA A 34 1.48 -22.51 -14.38
CA ALA A 34 0.80 -21.46 -13.62
C ALA A 34 0.88 -21.70 -12.12
N PHE A 35 0.76 -22.94 -11.65
CA PHE A 35 0.93 -23.29 -10.25
C PHE A 35 2.36 -23.02 -9.77
N SER A 36 3.35 -23.46 -10.54
CA SER A 36 4.77 -23.23 -10.22
C SER A 36 5.09 -21.73 -10.16
N PHE A 37 4.58 -20.95 -11.12
CA PHE A 37 4.72 -19.51 -11.13
C PHE A 37 4.03 -18.87 -9.91
N ALA A 38 2.81 -19.29 -9.57
CA ALA A 38 2.10 -18.80 -8.40
C ALA A 38 2.85 -19.08 -7.09
N MET A 39 3.47 -20.25 -6.95
CA MET A 39 4.29 -20.58 -5.78
C MET A 39 5.49 -19.64 -5.63
N VAL A 40 6.22 -19.39 -6.73
CA VAL A 40 7.35 -18.44 -6.74
C VAL A 40 6.88 -17.03 -6.42
N MET A 41 5.77 -16.58 -7.01
CA MET A 41 5.18 -15.26 -6.75
C MET A 41 4.73 -15.13 -5.28
N ASN A 42 4.04 -16.11 -4.73
CA ASN A 42 3.58 -16.09 -3.34
C ASN A 42 4.77 -16.05 -2.37
N PHE A 43 5.79 -16.87 -2.60
CA PHE A 43 7.01 -16.85 -1.79
C PHE A 43 7.70 -15.48 -1.90
N GLY A 44 7.92 -14.99 -3.11
CA GLY A 44 8.53 -13.68 -3.34
C GLY A 44 7.75 -12.54 -2.68
N THR A 45 6.43 -12.54 -2.81
CA THR A 45 5.56 -11.53 -2.22
C THR A 45 5.60 -11.57 -0.69
N TYR A 46 5.56 -12.75 -0.09
CA TYR A 46 5.64 -12.88 1.37
C TYR A 46 6.97 -12.39 1.94
N TRP A 47 8.09 -12.75 1.30
CA TRP A 47 9.44 -12.48 1.84
C TRP A 47 10.01 -11.12 1.44
N TYR A 48 9.57 -10.54 0.32
CA TYR A 48 10.18 -9.36 -0.28
C TYR A 48 9.21 -8.19 -0.50
N SER A 49 7.94 -8.28 -0.09
CA SER A 49 6.95 -7.21 -0.30
C SER A 49 7.39 -5.86 0.28
N ASP A 50 8.03 -5.87 1.45
CA ASP A 50 8.61 -4.67 2.07
C ASP A 50 9.68 -4.03 1.19
N LYS A 51 10.61 -4.83 0.68
CA LYS A 51 11.70 -4.35 -0.18
C LYS A 51 11.18 -3.86 -1.53
N ILE A 52 10.16 -4.53 -2.06
CA ILE A 52 9.50 -4.13 -3.32
C ILE A 52 8.88 -2.75 -3.14
N ILE A 53 8.09 -2.55 -2.09
CA ILE A 53 7.43 -1.26 -1.80
C ILE A 53 8.46 -0.15 -1.57
N LEU A 54 9.45 -0.38 -0.71
CA LEU A 54 10.50 0.61 -0.44
C LEU A 54 11.26 1.01 -1.72
N ARG A 55 11.56 0.02 -2.59
CA ARG A 55 12.22 0.28 -3.87
C ARG A 55 11.32 1.03 -4.86
N MET A 56 10.02 0.71 -4.93
CA MET A 56 9.06 1.43 -5.76
C MET A 56 8.99 2.91 -5.41
N TYR A 57 9.07 3.23 -4.12
CA TYR A 57 9.08 4.61 -3.62
C TYR A 57 10.47 5.23 -3.53
N ARG A 58 11.52 4.54 -4.01
CA ARG A 58 12.92 4.99 -3.95
C ARG A 58 13.32 5.40 -2.53
N ALA A 59 12.77 4.71 -1.54
CA ALA A 59 13.06 4.96 -0.13
C ALA A 59 14.53 4.65 0.18
N GLN A 60 15.20 5.55 0.89
CA GLN A 60 16.59 5.42 1.29
C GLN A 60 16.65 5.19 2.80
N GLU A 61 17.36 4.15 3.22
CA GLU A 61 17.59 3.89 4.65
C GLU A 61 18.46 5.01 5.23
N VAL A 62 18.06 5.52 6.39
CA VAL A 62 18.73 6.64 7.03
C VAL A 62 19.16 6.30 8.46
N THR A 63 20.21 6.95 8.89
CA THR A 63 20.78 6.85 10.22
C THR A 63 20.36 8.02 11.11
N ALA A 64 20.64 7.93 12.42
CA ALA A 64 20.38 9.01 13.36
C ALA A 64 21.13 10.30 13.02
N SER A 65 22.31 10.21 12.39
CA SER A 65 23.10 11.38 12.01
C SER A 65 22.56 12.09 10.77
N GLU A 66 21.87 11.38 9.86
CA GLU A 66 21.34 11.96 8.61
C GLU A 66 19.97 12.62 8.83
N HIS A 67 19.08 11.97 9.59
CA HIS A 67 17.73 12.46 9.89
C HIS A 67 17.39 12.28 11.38
N PRO A 68 18.04 13.05 12.29
CA PRO A 68 17.92 12.86 13.74
C PRO A 68 16.46 12.97 14.23
N GLN A 69 15.70 13.97 13.76
CA GLN A 69 14.32 14.16 14.18
C GLN A 69 13.44 12.93 13.87
N LEU A 70 13.52 12.39 12.66
CA LEU A 70 12.74 11.21 12.26
C LEU A 70 13.21 9.97 13.02
N TYR A 71 14.52 9.75 13.06
CA TYR A 71 15.11 8.57 13.69
C TYR A 71 14.81 8.51 15.20
N ASP A 72 15.00 9.62 15.91
CA ASP A 72 14.76 9.71 17.36
C ASP A 72 13.27 9.57 17.70
N THR A 73 12.39 10.12 16.86
CA THR A 73 10.94 9.94 17.03
C THR A 73 10.55 8.47 16.90
N VAL A 74 11.04 7.77 15.88
CA VAL A 74 10.78 6.33 15.69
C VAL A 74 11.37 5.51 16.84
N LYS A 75 12.58 5.82 17.28
CA LYS A 75 13.24 5.15 18.42
C LYS A 75 12.45 5.31 19.71
N LYS A 76 12.01 6.53 20.00
CA LYS A 76 11.15 6.82 21.16
C LYS A 76 9.86 5.99 21.11
N LEU A 77 9.18 6.00 19.98
CA LEU A 77 7.92 5.27 19.79
C LEU A 77 8.11 3.76 19.87
N ALA A 78 9.19 3.21 19.32
CA ALA A 78 9.53 1.79 19.44
C ALA A 78 9.68 1.36 20.89
N THR A 79 10.35 2.19 21.71
CA THR A 79 10.49 1.97 23.14
C THR A 79 9.13 2.01 23.86
N LEU A 80 8.29 3.02 23.55
CA LEU A 80 6.96 3.17 24.17
C LEU A 80 5.98 2.05 23.77
N ALA A 81 6.12 1.51 22.57
CA ALA A 81 5.29 0.42 22.05
C ALA A 81 5.78 -0.98 22.48
N ASP A 82 6.94 -1.06 23.18
CA ASP A 82 7.63 -2.31 23.51
C ASP A 82 7.91 -3.17 22.26
N MET A 83 8.52 -2.53 21.25
CA MET A 83 8.82 -3.14 19.94
C MET A 83 10.29 -2.98 19.58
N PRO A 84 10.85 -3.93 18.80
CA PRO A 84 12.16 -3.74 18.20
C PRO A 84 12.19 -2.47 17.34
N MET A 85 13.32 -1.77 17.34
CA MET A 85 13.53 -0.58 16.49
C MET A 85 13.34 -0.94 15.02
N PRO A 86 12.36 -0.35 14.30
CA PRO A 86 12.22 -0.54 12.86
C PRO A 86 13.36 0.13 12.10
N LYS A 87 13.63 -0.33 10.89
CA LYS A 87 14.47 0.41 9.96
C LYS A 87 13.77 1.69 9.53
N VAL A 88 14.52 2.78 9.44
CA VAL A 88 13.99 4.12 9.11
C VAL A 88 14.40 4.50 7.71
N TYR A 89 13.44 4.95 6.92
CA TYR A 89 13.64 5.34 5.52
C TYR A 89 13.11 6.74 5.26
N ILE A 90 13.77 7.47 4.35
CA ILE A 90 13.31 8.73 3.80
C ILE A 90 12.95 8.58 2.33
N MET A 91 11.92 9.27 1.90
CA MET A 91 11.50 9.38 0.50
C MET A 91 11.55 10.84 0.08
N HIS A 92 12.36 11.14 -0.94
CA HIS A 92 12.53 12.50 -1.44
C HIS A 92 11.37 12.86 -2.40
N THR A 93 10.26 13.28 -1.82
CA THR A 93 9.07 13.78 -2.54
C THR A 93 8.35 14.81 -1.70
N SER A 94 7.82 15.83 -2.36
CA SER A 94 7.06 16.89 -1.71
C SER A 94 5.64 16.48 -1.31
N MET A 95 5.17 15.30 -1.74
CA MET A 95 3.89 14.75 -1.31
C MET A 95 3.98 14.29 0.15
N PRO A 96 3.18 14.87 1.08
CA PRO A 96 3.27 14.51 2.48
C PRO A 96 2.69 13.10 2.72
N ASN A 97 3.53 12.17 3.15
CA ASN A 97 3.12 10.81 3.52
C ASN A 97 4.12 10.14 4.46
N ALA A 98 3.63 9.17 5.23
CA ALA A 98 4.44 8.16 5.91
C ALA A 98 3.73 6.82 5.83
N PHE A 99 4.47 5.73 5.89
CA PHE A 99 3.89 4.39 5.98
C PHE A 99 4.83 3.43 6.68
N ALA A 100 4.24 2.39 7.27
CA ALA A 100 4.97 1.24 7.77
C ALA A 100 4.84 0.05 6.82
N THR A 101 5.89 -0.75 6.72
CA THR A 101 5.90 -2.01 5.98
C THR A 101 6.70 -3.07 6.72
N GLY A 102 6.62 -4.31 6.28
CA GLY A 102 7.36 -5.42 6.86
C GLY A 102 6.46 -6.58 7.26
N ARG A 103 7.04 -7.79 7.30
CA ARG A 103 6.28 -9.02 7.56
C ARG A 103 5.93 -9.27 9.03
N ASN A 104 6.65 -8.64 9.94
CA ASN A 104 6.41 -8.69 11.39
C ASN A 104 7.21 -7.59 12.11
N PRO A 105 6.97 -7.35 13.43
CA PRO A 105 7.67 -6.31 14.18
C PRO A 105 9.21 -6.39 14.14
N LYS A 106 9.79 -7.59 14.05
CA LYS A 106 11.26 -7.76 13.97
C LYS A 106 11.85 -7.40 12.59
N HIS A 107 11.00 -7.28 11.57
CA HIS A 107 11.38 -6.97 10.19
C HIS A 107 10.52 -5.82 9.66
N ALA A 108 10.26 -4.85 10.54
CA ALA A 108 9.50 -3.66 10.20
C ALA A 108 10.40 -2.56 9.65
N ALA A 109 9.84 -1.75 8.78
CA ALA A 109 10.41 -0.52 8.29
C ALA A 109 9.36 0.58 8.34
N ILE A 110 9.79 1.79 8.69
CA ILE A 110 8.98 3.01 8.64
C ILE A 110 9.62 3.94 7.62
N ALA A 111 8.81 4.45 6.71
CA ALA A 111 9.23 5.40 5.69
C ALA A 111 8.42 6.69 5.82
N ALA A 112 9.10 7.83 5.72
CA ALA A 112 8.49 9.15 5.72
C ALA A 112 8.99 9.96 4.52
N THR A 113 8.15 10.83 3.97
CA THR A 113 8.53 11.74 2.89
C THR A 113 9.16 13.03 3.44
N THR A 114 9.99 13.67 2.64
CA THR A 114 10.44 15.05 2.96
C THR A 114 9.25 15.99 3.12
N GLY A 115 8.20 15.81 2.30
CA GLY A 115 7.00 16.63 2.37
C GLY A 115 6.24 16.51 3.70
N ILE A 116 6.20 15.34 4.35
CA ILE A 116 5.56 15.23 5.67
C ILE A 116 6.41 15.86 6.77
N LEU A 117 7.75 15.75 6.66
CA LEU A 117 8.68 16.38 7.61
C LEU A 117 8.62 17.92 7.53
N ASP A 118 8.39 18.45 6.34
CA ASP A 118 8.23 19.90 6.12
C ASP A 118 6.86 20.41 6.60
N LEU A 119 5.83 19.59 6.55
CA LEU A 119 4.45 19.98 6.84
C LEU A 119 4.10 19.90 8.34
N LEU A 120 4.58 18.85 9.02
CA LEU A 120 4.16 18.53 10.38
C LEU A 120 5.16 19.02 11.44
N THR A 121 4.62 19.44 12.56
CA THR A 121 5.44 19.63 13.77
C THR A 121 5.95 18.28 14.28
N THR A 122 6.96 18.30 15.13
CA THR A 122 7.51 17.08 15.76
C THR A 122 6.43 16.26 16.48
N GLU A 123 5.50 16.92 17.16
CA GLU A 123 4.43 16.23 17.89
C GLU A 123 3.38 15.62 16.95
N GLU A 124 3.02 16.31 15.88
CA GLU A 124 2.13 15.79 14.85
C GLU A 124 2.76 14.62 14.10
N LEU A 125 4.06 14.71 13.77
CA LEU A 125 4.82 13.60 13.21
C LEU A 125 4.87 12.42 14.17
N GLU A 126 5.05 12.64 15.47
CA GLU A 126 4.98 11.61 16.50
C GLU A 126 3.63 10.90 16.48
N GLY A 127 2.53 11.64 16.38
CA GLY A 127 1.18 11.06 16.28
C GLY A 127 1.01 10.16 15.06
N VAL A 128 1.45 10.62 13.88
CA VAL A 128 1.41 9.85 12.63
C VAL A 128 2.27 8.59 12.73
N LEU A 129 3.51 8.71 13.19
CA LEU A 129 4.41 7.56 13.29
C LEU A 129 3.95 6.57 14.37
N ALA A 130 3.25 7.02 15.42
CA ALA A 130 2.62 6.15 16.40
C ALA A 130 1.47 5.34 15.79
N HIS A 131 0.67 5.93 14.91
CA HIS A 131 -0.34 5.23 14.12
C HIS A 131 0.30 4.15 13.24
N GLU A 132 1.38 4.47 12.52
CA GLU A 132 2.12 3.51 11.70
C GLU A 132 2.72 2.37 12.55
N MET A 133 3.24 2.69 13.73
CA MET A 133 3.73 1.69 14.68
C MET A 133 2.62 0.76 15.19
N ALA A 134 1.40 1.26 15.37
CA ALA A 134 0.26 0.44 15.73
C ALA A 134 -0.05 -0.60 14.64
N HIS A 135 0.03 -0.25 13.36
CA HIS A 135 -0.11 -1.22 12.26
C HIS A 135 0.98 -2.29 12.28
N VAL A 136 2.23 -1.93 12.60
CA VAL A 136 3.32 -2.91 12.76
C VAL A 136 3.02 -3.86 13.92
N LYS A 137 2.61 -3.32 15.07
CA LYS A 137 2.28 -4.10 16.28
C LYS A 137 1.14 -5.07 16.02
N ASN A 138 0.10 -4.62 15.31
CA ASN A 138 -1.08 -5.41 14.95
C ASN A 138 -0.84 -6.37 13.76
N ARG A 139 0.35 -6.33 13.15
CA ARG A 139 0.71 -7.11 11.96
C ARG A 139 -0.19 -6.83 10.75
N ASP A 140 -0.66 -5.61 10.62
CA ASP A 140 -1.46 -5.17 9.48
C ASP A 140 -0.59 -4.90 8.23
N THR A 141 0.67 -4.54 8.46
CA THR A 141 1.62 -4.14 7.41
C THR A 141 1.88 -5.23 6.38
N LEU A 142 1.95 -6.50 6.81
CA LEU A 142 2.17 -7.63 5.90
C LEU A 142 1.03 -7.77 4.88
N ILE A 143 -0.21 -7.78 5.35
CA ILE A 143 -1.37 -7.96 4.45
C ILE A 143 -1.49 -6.76 3.47
N SER A 144 -1.21 -5.54 3.93
CA SER A 144 -1.22 -4.34 3.09
C SER A 144 -0.12 -4.39 2.03
N ALA A 145 1.10 -4.78 2.40
CA ALA A 145 2.21 -4.91 1.47
C ALA A 145 2.00 -6.02 0.43
N ILE A 146 1.45 -7.16 0.84
CA ILE A 146 1.07 -8.27 -0.07
C ILE A 146 -0.01 -7.80 -1.04
N ALA A 147 -1.07 -7.15 -0.54
CA ALA A 147 -2.15 -6.65 -1.39
C ALA A 147 -1.64 -5.63 -2.41
N ALA A 148 -0.77 -4.69 -2.00
CA ALA A 148 -0.13 -3.73 -2.90
C ALA A 148 0.69 -4.42 -3.99
N THR A 149 1.49 -5.41 -3.62
CA THR A 149 2.36 -6.16 -4.55
C THR A 149 1.52 -6.93 -5.57
N ILE A 150 0.49 -7.65 -5.12
CA ILE A 150 -0.42 -8.41 -5.99
C ILE A 150 -1.19 -7.48 -6.92
N ALA A 151 -1.78 -6.41 -6.39
CA ALA A 151 -2.50 -5.43 -7.19
C ALA A 151 -1.59 -4.74 -8.22
N GLY A 152 -0.34 -4.47 -7.86
CA GLY A 152 0.68 -3.95 -8.77
C GLY A 152 1.01 -4.93 -9.90
N ALA A 153 1.21 -6.21 -9.58
CA ALA A 153 1.47 -7.26 -10.57
C ALA A 153 0.28 -7.41 -11.54
N ILE A 154 -0.95 -7.44 -11.01
CA ILE A 154 -2.18 -7.49 -11.82
C ILE A 154 -2.27 -6.28 -12.74
N SER A 155 -2.02 -5.07 -12.24
CA SER A 155 -2.03 -3.86 -13.06
C SER A 155 -0.96 -3.87 -14.15
N MET A 156 0.22 -4.41 -13.87
CA MET A 156 1.29 -4.55 -14.86
C MET A 156 0.90 -5.51 -15.97
N ILE A 157 0.30 -6.66 -15.65
CA ILE A 157 -0.20 -7.62 -16.64
C ILE A 157 -1.29 -6.98 -17.52
N ALA A 158 -2.23 -6.24 -16.92
CA ALA A 158 -3.27 -5.53 -17.65
C ALA A 158 -2.69 -4.51 -18.64
N ASN A 159 -1.67 -3.76 -18.21
CA ASN A 159 -0.97 -2.82 -19.08
C ASN A 159 -0.28 -3.56 -20.26
N TRP A 160 0.37 -4.69 -20.00
CA TRP A 160 1.00 -5.47 -21.08
C TRP A 160 -0.01 -5.99 -22.09
N VAL A 161 -1.17 -6.50 -21.63
CA VAL A 161 -2.26 -6.95 -22.51
C VAL A 161 -2.78 -5.77 -23.35
N GLN A 162 -2.95 -4.60 -22.75
CA GLN A 162 -3.38 -3.40 -23.46
C GLN A 162 -2.36 -2.96 -24.51
N TRP A 163 -1.05 -2.94 -24.18
CA TRP A 163 0.01 -2.64 -25.15
C TRP A 163 0.05 -3.67 -26.27
N ALA A 164 -0.05 -4.94 -25.98
CA ALA A 164 -0.10 -6.00 -26.99
C ALA A 164 -1.32 -5.86 -27.92
N ALA A 165 -2.47 -5.47 -27.40
CA ALA A 165 -3.67 -5.20 -28.19
C ALA A 165 -3.50 -3.98 -29.12
N ILE A 166 -2.84 -2.89 -28.64
CA ILE A 166 -2.61 -1.67 -29.42
C ILE A 166 -1.57 -1.90 -30.53
N PHE A 167 -0.50 -2.65 -30.24
CA PHE A 167 0.61 -2.85 -31.18
C PHE A 167 0.51 -4.14 -32.01
N GLY A 168 -0.62 -4.86 -31.96
CA GLY A 168 -0.88 -6.02 -32.82
C GLY A 168 -0.07 -7.27 -32.49
N GLY A 169 0.45 -7.40 -31.23
CA GLY A 169 1.31 -8.51 -30.82
C GLY A 169 0.62 -9.87 -30.60
N PHE A 170 -0.70 -9.95 -30.63
CA PHE A 170 -1.48 -11.18 -30.45
C PHE A 170 -2.48 -11.36 -31.59
N GLY A 171 -2.04 -11.97 -32.68
CA GLY A 171 -2.96 -12.50 -33.69
C GLY A 171 -2.87 -11.84 -35.05
N GLY A 172 -2.98 -12.70 -36.04
CA GLY A 172 -2.79 -12.43 -37.46
C GLY A 172 -3.75 -11.40 -38.05
N ARG A 173 -3.41 -11.05 -39.19
CA ARG A 173 -3.73 -9.99 -40.10
C ARG A 173 -5.19 -9.81 -40.56
N ASP A 174 -6.23 -10.13 -39.83
CA ASP A 174 -7.59 -10.01 -40.43
C ASP A 174 -8.77 -9.70 -39.46
N ASP A 175 -8.56 -8.94 -38.35
CA ASP A 175 -9.75 -8.50 -37.62
C ASP A 175 -9.60 -7.08 -37.04
N GLU A 176 -10.19 -6.10 -37.73
CA GLU A 176 -10.12 -4.66 -37.40
C GLU A 176 -10.84 -4.23 -36.11
N GLY A 177 -11.46 -5.16 -35.36
CA GLY A 177 -12.26 -4.82 -34.18
C GLY A 177 -11.99 -5.64 -32.93
N GLY A 178 -11.40 -6.83 -33.04
CA GLY A 178 -11.35 -7.81 -31.93
C GLY A 178 -10.30 -7.51 -30.85
N ASN A 179 -9.16 -6.95 -31.23
CA ASN A 179 -8.02 -6.78 -30.31
C ASN A 179 -8.22 -5.66 -29.28
N SER A 180 -8.94 -4.59 -29.63
CA SER A 180 -9.27 -3.52 -28.68
C SER A 180 -10.32 -3.96 -27.66
N ILE A 181 -11.24 -4.86 -28.05
CA ILE A 181 -12.28 -5.40 -27.16
C ILE A 181 -11.67 -6.32 -26.12
N LEU A 182 -10.73 -7.20 -26.48
CA LEU A 182 -10.01 -8.06 -25.53
C LEU A 182 -9.17 -7.27 -24.52
N GLY A 183 -8.48 -6.22 -24.98
CA GLY A 183 -7.74 -5.32 -24.09
C GLY A 183 -8.66 -4.55 -23.14
N PHE A 184 -9.80 -4.09 -23.62
CA PHE A 184 -10.81 -3.42 -22.81
C PHE A 184 -11.46 -4.38 -21.80
N LEU A 185 -11.82 -5.59 -22.20
CA LEU A 185 -12.36 -6.64 -21.31
C LEU A 185 -11.34 -7.05 -20.24
N ALA A 186 -10.06 -7.22 -20.61
CA ALA A 186 -9.01 -7.50 -19.63
C ALA A 186 -8.92 -6.40 -18.58
N LEU A 187 -8.93 -5.13 -18.98
CA LEU A 187 -8.89 -4.01 -18.05
C LEU A 187 -10.18 -3.91 -17.20
N ALA A 188 -11.34 -4.15 -17.79
CA ALA A 188 -12.64 -4.13 -17.11
C ALA A 188 -12.77 -5.19 -16.03
N ILE A 189 -12.10 -6.34 -16.18
CA ILE A 189 -12.09 -7.43 -15.19
C ILE A 189 -10.98 -7.21 -14.15
N VAL A 190 -9.80 -6.80 -14.60
CA VAL A 190 -8.59 -6.71 -13.79
C VAL A 190 -8.65 -5.56 -12.77
N ALA A 191 -9.18 -4.40 -13.16
CA ALA A 191 -9.26 -3.26 -12.24
C ALA A 191 -10.18 -3.51 -11.04
N PRO A 192 -11.42 -4.05 -11.20
CA PRO A 192 -12.26 -4.45 -10.07
C PRO A 192 -11.65 -5.56 -9.22
N LEU A 193 -10.94 -6.51 -9.81
CA LEU A 193 -10.27 -7.58 -9.09
C LEU A 193 -9.15 -7.03 -8.20
N ALA A 194 -8.29 -6.17 -8.74
CA ALA A 194 -7.25 -5.50 -7.98
C ALA A 194 -7.83 -4.64 -6.84
N ALA A 195 -8.91 -3.89 -7.12
CA ALA A 195 -9.62 -3.11 -6.11
C ALA A 195 -10.18 -3.99 -5.00
N THR A 196 -10.79 -5.13 -5.35
CA THR A 196 -11.35 -6.09 -4.39
C THR A 196 -10.25 -6.66 -3.49
N ILE A 197 -9.10 -7.03 -4.05
CA ILE A 197 -7.94 -7.53 -3.28
C ILE A 197 -7.47 -6.46 -2.28
N ILE A 198 -7.35 -5.21 -2.71
CA ILE A 198 -6.98 -4.10 -1.84
C ILE A 198 -8.02 -3.89 -0.73
N GLN A 199 -9.32 -3.89 -1.06
CA GLN A 199 -10.38 -3.71 -0.08
C GLN A 199 -10.43 -4.85 0.96
N LEU A 200 -10.16 -6.09 0.55
CA LEU A 200 -10.05 -7.23 1.47
C LEU A 200 -8.84 -7.10 2.42
N ALA A 201 -7.76 -6.51 1.95
CA ALA A 201 -6.57 -6.26 2.77
C ALA A 201 -6.78 -5.15 3.80
N ILE A 202 -7.66 -4.18 3.50
CA ILE A 202 -7.88 -2.99 4.34
C ILE A 202 -9.25 -3.10 5.02
N SER A 203 -9.32 -2.65 6.26
CA SER A 203 -10.55 -2.61 7.04
C SER A 203 -10.63 -1.31 7.81
N ARG A 204 -11.75 -0.59 7.69
CA ARG A 204 -12.01 0.64 8.47
C ARG A 204 -11.83 0.42 9.97
N SER A 205 -12.22 -0.75 10.49
CA SER A 205 -12.04 -1.09 11.90
C SER A 205 -10.55 -1.17 12.31
N ARG A 206 -9.65 -1.55 11.38
CA ARG A 206 -8.20 -1.56 11.65
C ARG A 206 -7.62 -0.16 11.72
N GLU A 207 -8.11 0.75 10.87
CA GLU A 207 -7.71 2.15 10.91
C GLU A 207 -8.08 2.79 12.26
N PHE A 208 -9.33 2.59 12.72
CA PHE A 208 -9.75 3.08 14.03
C PHE A 208 -8.98 2.42 15.18
N ALA A 209 -8.68 1.13 15.08
CA ALA A 209 -7.85 0.44 16.08
C ALA A 209 -6.40 0.95 16.08
N ALA A 210 -5.86 1.29 14.91
CA ALA A 210 -4.52 1.89 14.79
C ALA A 210 -4.50 3.34 15.32
N ASP A 211 -5.55 4.12 15.09
CA ASP A 211 -5.72 5.45 15.67
C ASP A 211 -5.72 5.39 17.20
N GLU A 212 -6.52 4.50 17.77
CA GLU A 212 -6.63 4.32 19.21
C GLU A 212 -5.32 3.82 19.84
N GLU A 213 -4.71 2.80 19.26
CA GLU A 213 -3.44 2.26 19.77
C GLU A 213 -2.29 3.25 19.58
N GLY A 214 -2.22 3.94 18.44
CA GLY A 214 -1.26 5.01 18.19
C GLY A 214 -1.37 6.14 19.22
N ALA A 215 -2.61 6.57 19.49
CA ALA A 215 -2.89 7.57 20.53
C ALA A 215 -2.46 7.09 21.93
N ARG A 216 -2.62 5.80 22.25
CA ARG A 216 -2.14 5.22 23.51
C ARG A 216 -0.61 5.18 23.59
N ILE A 217 0.07 4.84 22.48
CA ILE A 217 1.54 4.77 22.41
C ILE A 217 2.14 6.16 22.64
N CYS A 218 1.71 7.19 21.90
CA CYS A 218 2.29 8.54 22.02
C CYS A 218 1.65 9.37 23.16
N LYS A 219 0.49 8.95 23.71
CA LYS A 219 -0.30 9.67 24.72
C LYS A 219 -0.74 11.08 24.27
N LYS A 220 -0.86 11.28 22.97
CA LYS A 220 -1.19 12.56 22.35
C LYS A 220 -2.21 12.37 21.22
N PRO A 221 -3.48 11.99 21.52
CA PRO A 221 -4.49 11.77 20.47
C PRO A 221 -4.72 13.03 19.59
N TRP A 222 -4.66 14.21 20.20
CA TRP A 222 -4.78 15.49 19.51
C TRP A 222 -3.68 15.72 18.45
N ALA A 223 -2.49 15.17 18.65
CA ALA A 223 -1.39 15.33 17.70
C ALA A 223 -1.67 14.61 16.39
N LEU A 224 -2.21 13.39 16.43
CA LEU A 224 -2.66 12.67 15.24
C LEU A 224 -3.87 13.37 14.60
N ALA A 225 -4.84 13.87 15.39
CA ALA A 225 -5.97 14.60 14.86
C ALA A 225 -5.55 15.84 14.07
N ASN A 226 -4.63 16.66 14.62
CA ASN A 226 -4.11 17.85 13.96
C ASN A 226 -3.27 17.48 12.71
N ALA A 227 -2.50 16.40 12.78
CA ALA A 227 -1.75 15.89 11.64
C ALA A 227 -2.68 15.50 10.49
N LEU A 228 -3.79 14.78 10.77
CA LEU A 228 -4.77 14.38 9.76
C LEU A 228 -5.41 15.60 9.07
N GLU A 229 -5.76 16.66 9.81
CA GLU A 229 -6.27 17.91 9.24
C GLU A 229 -5.27 18.55 8.27
N LYS A 230 -4.00 18.68 8.71
CA LYS A 230 -2.93 19.25 7.88
C LYS A 230 -2.62 18.39 6.65
N LEU A 231 -2.60 17.07 6.79
CA LEU A 231 -2.36 16.16 5.70
C LEU A 231 -3.47 16.21 4.66
N GLU A 232 -4.73 16.30 5.06
CA GLU A 232 -5.86 16.45 4.15
C GLU A 232 -5.76 17.74 3.34
N TYR A 233 -5.50 18.85 4.00
CA TYR A 233 -5.29 20.14 3.34
C TYR A 233 -4.04 20.11 2.44
N GLY A 234 -2.90 19.61 2.94
CA GLY A 234 -1.64 19.50 2.20
C GLY A 234 -1.77 18.61 0.98
N SER A 235 -2.46 17.46 1.10
CA SER A 235 -2.70 16.57 -0.04
C SER A 235 -3.63 17.21 -1.09
N ALA A 236 -4.55 18.07 -0.68
CA ALA A 236 -5.44 18.82 -1.59
C ALA A 236 -4.69 19.87 -2.42
N LEU A 237 -3.66 20.47 -1.83
CA LEU A 237 -2.82 21.50 -2.45
C LEU A 237 -1.63 20.91 -3.20
N TYR A 238 -1.32 19.64 -2.99
CA TYR A 238 -0.19 19.00 -3.62
C TYR A 238 -0.26 19.12 -5.16
N ARG A 239 0.85 19.54 -5.73
CA ARG A 239 1.07 19.54 -7.18
C ARG A 239 2.34 18.73 -7.45
N PRO A 240 2.26 17.64 -8.24
CA PRO A 240 3.41 16.81 -8.55
C PRO A 240 4.54 17.63 -9.17
N ARG A 241 5.76 17.46 -8.65
CA ARG A 241 6.96 18.02 -9.24
C ARG A 241 7.62 17.01 -10.16
N ARG A 242 8.44 17.49 -11.09
CA ARG A 242 9.22 16.59 -11.96
C ARG A 242 10.18 15.76 -11.10
N GLY A 243 10.01 14.44 -11.11
CA GLY A 243 10.81 13.49 -10.33
C GLY A 243 10.11 12.95 -9.08
N ASP A 244 8.98 13.53 -8.65
CA ASP A 244 8.20 12.97 -7.55
C ASP A 244 7.67 11.57 -7.93
N VAL A 245 7.78 10.64 -6.99
CA VAL A 245 7.16 9.31 -7.13
C VAL A 245 5.68 9.46 -6.84
N GLN A 246 4.87 9.21 -7.87
CA GLN A 246 3.42 9.30 -7.74
C GLN A 246 2.85 8.04 -7.10
N ALA A 247 1.80 8.21 -6.29
CA ALA A 247 1.00 7.10 -5.81
C ALA A 247 0.32 6.39 -6.98
N SER A 248 0.44 5.08 -7.05
CA SER A 248 -0.33 4.25 -7.98
C SER A 248 -1.65 3.79 -7.33
N ASN A 249 -2.62 3.39 -8.14
CA ASN A 249 -3.88 2.81 -7.63
C ASN A 249 -3.62 1.61 -6.71
N SER A 250 -2.59 0.81 -6.98
CA SER A 250 -2.22 -0.36 -6.19
C SER A 250 -1.62 -0.03 -4.83
N THR A 251 -1.05 1.15 -4.64
CA THR A 251 -0.36 1.57 -3.41
C THR A 251 -1.02 2.76 -2.70
N ALA A 252 -2.06 3.34 -3.28
CA ALA A 252 -2.77 4.49 -2.71
C ALA A 252 -3.29 4.24 -1.29
N HIS A 253 -3.60 2.99 -0.96
CA HIS A 253 -4.05 2.56 0.36
C HIS A 253 -2.95 2.57 1.44
N MET A 254 -1.69 2.69 1.06
CA MET A 254 -0.57 2.85 1.99
C MET A 254 -0.33 4.32 2.35
N PHE A 255 -1.14 5.22 1.84
CA PHE A 255 -1.08 6.63 2.18
C PHE A 255 -2.04 6.93 3.32
N ILE A 256 -1.61 7.71 4.30
CA ILE A 256 -2.43 8.12 5.45
C ILE A 256 -3.72 8.80 4.98
N ILE A 257 -3.63 9.58 3.92
CA ILE A 257 -4.77 10.17 3.21
C ILE A 257 -4.67 9.76 1.74
N ASN A 258 -5.75 9.24 1.19
CA ASN A 258 -5.80 8.77 -0.18
C ASN A 258 -5.48 9.92 -1.16
N PRO A 259 -4.37 9.86 -1.91
CA PRO A 259 -3.95 10.92 -2.82
C PRO A 259 -4.75 10.94 -4.13
N LEU A 260 -5.52 9.89 -4.42
CA LEU A 260 -6.28 9.75 -5.66
C LEU A 260 -7.61 10.51 -5.53
N LYS A 261 -7.64 11.76 -5.99
CA LYS A 261 -8.86 12.58 -6.08
C LYS A 261 -9.36 12.62 -7.53
N GLY A 262 -10.63 12.23 -7.75
CA GLY A 262 -11.37 12.51 -8.97
C GLY A 262 -11.24 11.48 -10.08
N GLY A 263 -12.24 10.63 -10.18
CA GLY A 263 -12.49 9.70 -11.29
C GLY A 263 -13.49 8.62 -10.83
N SER A 264 -14.32 8.12 -11.75
CA SER A 264 -15.33 7.09 -11.43
C SER A 264 -14.71 5.83 -10.81
N PHE A 265 -13.44 5.52 -11.15
CA PHE A 265 -12.70 4.38 -10.61
C PHE A 265 -11.99 4.66 -9.27
N SER A 266 -11.72 5.91 -8.91
CA SER A 266 -11.04 6.24 -7.64
C SER A 266 -11.88 5.87 -6.41
N ASN A 267 -13.21 5.86 -6.54
CA ASN A 267 -14.11 5.46 -5.46
C ASN A 267 -14.01 3.96 -5.12
N LEU A 268 -13.62 3.11 -6.07
CA LEU A 268 -13.38 1.67 -5.83
C LEU A 268 -12.16 1.42 -4.94
N PHE A 269 -11.23 2.37 -4.88
CA PHE A 269 -9.98 2.28 -4.10
C PHE A 269 -10.04 3.10 -2.80
N ARG A 270 -11.22 3.62 -2.42
CA ARG A 270 -11.42 4.29 -1.13
C ARG A 270 -11.44 3.26 -0.01
N THR A 271 -10.35 3.22 0.75
CA THR A 271 -10.10 2.18 1.75
C THR A 271 -10.07 2.73 3.17
N HIS A 272 -9.75 4.02 3.35
CA HIS A 272 -9.74 4.65 4.67
C HIS A 272 -11.12 5.20 5.06
N PRO A 273 -11.44 5.23 6.38
CA PRO A 273 -12.59 5.97 6.90
C PRO A 273 -12.50 7.46 6.52
N ALA A 274 -13.60 8.17 6.65
CA ALA A 274 -13.60 9.63 6.49
C ALA A 274 -12.66 10.26 7.52
N THR A 275 -11.83 11.20 7.07
CA THR A 275 -10.85 11.87 7.94
C THR A 275 -11.53 12.58 9.10
N GLU A 276 -12.69 13.17 8.85
CA GLU A 276 -13.49 13.87 9.86
C GLU A 276 -13.94 12.93 10.98
N GLU A 277 -14.31 11.67 10.64
CA GLU A 277 -14.71 10.68 11.64
C GLU A 277 -13.51 10.25 12.50
N ARG A 278 -12.34 10.05 11.90
CA ARG A 278 -11.09 9.76 12.62
C ARG A 278 -10.75 10.90 13.59
N ILE A 279 -10.76 12.14 13.10
CA ILE A 279 -10.47 13.34 13.90
C ILE A 279 -11.45 13.48 15.07
N ALA A 280 -12.74 13.29 14.82
CA ALA A 280 -13.76 13.38 15.87
C ALA A 280 -13.54 12.37 16.99
N ARG A 281 -13.19 11.10 16.64
CA ARG A 281 -12.88 10.05 17.61
C ARG A 281 -11.62 10.35 18.42
N LEU A 282 -10.55 10.80 17.75
CA LEU A 282 -9.29 11.16 18.41
C LEU A 282 -9.44 12.34 19.37
N ARG A 283 -10.27 13.33 19.02
CA ARG A 283 -10.55 14.49 19.90
C ARG A 283 -11.44 14.13 21.10
N ALA A 284 -12.15 13.02 21.03
CA ALA A 284 -12.96 12.51 22.13
C ALA A 284 -12.20 11.62 23.11
N MET A 285 -10.93 11.31 22.84
CA MET A 285 -10.02 10.54 23.70
C MET A 285 -9.30 11.45 24.68
#